data_98f77588edf6ef07b3c94cfd8a7cbe91
#
_entry.id   98f77588edf6ef07b3c94cfd8a7cbe91
#
_cell.length_a   1.000
_cell.length_b   1.000
_cell.length_c   1.000
_cell.angle_alpha   90.00
_cell.angle_beta   90.00
_cell.angle_gamma   90.00
#
_symmetry.space_group_name_H-M   'P 1'
#
loop_
_entity.id
_entity.type
_entity.pdbx_description
1 polymer ?
#
loop_
_entity_poly.entity_id
_entity_poly.type
_entity_poly.pdbx_seq_one_letter_code
_entity_poly.pdbx_strand_id
1 'polypeptide(L)'
;IDLALQWIERVRPRAEGNDALWLDWDRVHLLRRADRHIEAAEVLGPVIKAKRNEFWVWAEAARLYADDQPDLALACACRALECGSEPKFTVKVHRELAQMLAERGDFAQASSELAAVITLREEQGWGLDAALQDLINSSWYDPSAQGAEKASAFYANHSQDALVLCFDSVETKPATFLGTIIPQQHKDAPPGRKTRPLPRFAIRESGGASVSIV
;
A
#
# COMPACT_ATOMS: atom_id res chain seq x y z
N ILE A 1 -9.72 -17.18 -17.89
CA ILE A 1 -10.09 -16.35 -16.73
C ILE A 1 -11.42 -16.83 -16.17
N ASP A 2 -12.49 -16.89 -16.98
CA ASP A 2 -13.85 -17.21 -16.51
C ASP A 2 -13.97 -18.58 -15.81
N LEU A 3 -13.31 -19.61 -16.34
CA LEU A 3 -13.29 -20.93 -15.70
C LEU A 3 -12.63 -20.87 -14.31
N ALA A 4 -11.55 -20.09 -14.16
CA ALA A 4 -10.87 -19.93 -12.89
C ALA A 4 -11.74 -19.18 -11.88
N LEU A 5 -12.43 -18.12 -12.30
CA LEU A 5 -13.40 -17.40 -11.47
C LEU A 5 -14.53 -18.31 -10.99
N GLN A 6 -15.11 -19.13 -11.89
CA GLN A 6 -16.14 -20.11 -11.53
C GLN A 6 -15.64 -21.12 -10.48
N TRP A 7 -14.40 -21.57 -10.59
CA TRP A 7 -13.82 -22.47 -9.59
C TRP A 7 -13.64 -21.78 -8.23
N ILE A 8 -13.15 -20.56 -8.21
CA ILE A 8 -13.03 -19.79 -6.97
C ILE A 8 -14.39 -19.60 -6.32
N GLU A 9 -15.42 -19.23 -7.08
CA GLU A 9 -16.78 -19.05 -6.56
C GLU A 9 -17.37 -20.32 -5.92
N ARG A 10 -17.03 -21.50 -6.44
CA ARG A 10 -17.46 -22.78 -5.87
C ARG A 10 -16.72 -23.16 -4.60
N VAL A 11 -15.44 -22.83 -4.52
CA VAL A 11 -14.57 -23.24 -3.41
C VAL A 11 -14.62 -22.22 -2.27
N ARG A 12 -14.69 -20.93 -2.58
CA ARG A 12 -14.63 -19.81 -1.63
C ARG A 12 -15.60 -19.94 -0.44
N PRO A 13 -16.87 -20.37 -0.59
CA PRO A 13 -17.79 -20.52 0.53
C PRO A 13 -17.40 -21.61 1.55
N ARG A 14 -16.48 -22.51 1.18
CA ARG A 14 -15.99 -23.60 2.02
C ARG A 14 -14.61 -23.30 2.62
N ALA A 15 -13.95 -22.26 2.16
CA ALA A 15 -12.65 -21.84 2.63
C ALA A 15 -12.78 -20.91 3.83
N GLU A 16 -11.91 -21.07 4.80
CA GLU A 16 -11.88 -20.27 6.03
C GLU A 16 -10.50 -19.68 6.26
N GLY A 17 -10.44 -18.64 7.09
CA GLY A 17 -9.20 -18.04 7.55
C GLY A 17 -8.27 -17.61 6.39
N ASN A 18 -7.07 -18.11 6.39
CA ASN A 18 -6.03 -17.74 5.42
C ASN A 18 -6.32 -18.26 4.02
N ASP A 19 -6.92 -19.45 3.88
CA ASP A 19 -7.24 -20.01 2.57
C ASP A 19 -8.32 -19.17 1.86
N ALA A 20 -9.32 -18.72 2.61
CA ALA A 20 -10.32 -17.80 2.11
C ALA A 20 -9.71 -16.49 1.60
N LEU A 21 -8.76 -15.94 2.34
CA LEU A 21 -8.09 -14.69 1.97
C LEU A 21 -7.26 -14.84 0.69
N TRP A 22 -6.55 -15.95 0.54
CA TRP A 22 -5.77 -16.19 -0.68
C TRP A 22 -6.64 -16.44 -1.91
N LEU A 23 -7.78 -17.11 -1.75
CA LEU A 23 -8.77 -17.22 -2.84
C LEU A 23 -9.35 -15.86 -3.23
N ASP A 24 -9.64 -14.99 -2.26
CA ASP A 24 -10.07 -13.62 -2.54
C ASP A 24 -8.96 -12.83 -3.26
N TRP A 25 -7.70 -12.99 -2.86
CA TRP A 25 -6.56 -12.40 -3.53
C TRP A 25 -6.42 -12.84 -4.99
N ASP A 26 -6.50 -14.14 -5.26
CA ASP A 26 -6.47 -14.67 -6.62
C ASP A 26 -7.67 -14.16 -7.45
N ARG A 27 -8.83 -14.04 -6.81
CA ARG A 27 -10.03 -13.49 -7.44
C ARG A 27 -9.83 -12.03 -7.86
N VAL A 28 -9.21 -11.20 -7.04
CA VAL A 28 -8.89 -9.80 -7.38
C VAL A 28 -8.05 -9.74 -8.66
N HIS A 29 -7.00 -10.54 -8.74
CA HIS A 29 -6.12 -10.56 -9.92
C HIS A 29 -6.86 -11.02 -11.20
N LEU A 30 -7.73 -12.03 -11.09
CA LEU A 30 -8.49 -12.53 -12.21
C LEU A 30 -9.52 -11.51 -12.68
N LEU A 31 -10.22 -10.86 -11.75
CA LEU A 31 -11.23 -9.83 -12.05
C LEU A 31 -10.57 -8.62 -12.72
N ARG A 32 -9.45 -8.11 -12.17
CA ARG A 32 -8.72 -7.00 -12.78
C ARG A 32 -8.25 -7.36 -14.20
N ARG A 33 -7.73 -8.57 -14.41
CA ARG A 33 -7.33 -9.04 -15.76
C ARG A 33 -8.48 -9.26 -16.73
N ALA A 34 -9.70 -9.37 -16.20
CA ALA A 34 -10.95 -9.45 -16.97
C ALA A 34 -11.61 -8.07 -17.15
N ASP A 35 -10.94 -6.99 -16.74
CA ASP A 35 -11.45 -5.61 -16.80
C ASP A 35 -12.70 -5.37 -15.94
N ARG A 36 -12.89 -6.20 -14.91
CA ARG A 36 -14.01 -6.14 -13.96
C ARG A 36 -13.58 -5.40 -12.69
N HIS A 37 -13.22 -4.13 -12.85
CA HIS A 37 -12.55 -3.34 -11.81
C HIS A 37 -13.43 -3.11 -10.58
N ILE A 38 -14.73 -2.86 -10.74
CA ILE A 38 -15.66 -2.64 -9.61
C ILE A 38 -15.72 -3.88 -8.72
N GLU A 39 -15.88 -5.05 -9.32
CA GLU A 39 -15.94 -6.31 -8.58
C GLU A 39 -14.59 -6.64 -7.92
N ALA A 40 -13.49 -6.33 -8.61
CA ALA A 40 -12.16 -6.49 -8.03
C ALA A 40 -11.98 -5.60 -6.78
N ALA A 41 -12.48 -4.36 -6.80
CA ALA A 41 -12.42 -3.43 -5.66
C ALA A 41 -13.23 -3.94 -4.45
N GLU A 42 -14.44 -4.48 -4.68
CA GLU A 42 -15.27 -5.07 -3.63
C GLU A 42 -14.56 -6.23 -2.94
N VAL A 43 -13.90 -7.10 -3.71
CA VAL A 43 -13.16 -8.25 -3.17
C VAL A 43 -11.87 -7.81 -2.48
N LEU A 44 -11.20 -6.78 -3.00
CA LEU A 44 -9.92 -6.28 -2.47
C LEU A 44 -10.06 -5.63 -1.09
N GLY A 45 -11.16 -4.94 -0.80
CA GLY A 45 -11.37 -4.23 0.45
C GLY A 45 -11.14 -5.09 1.71
N PRO A 46 -11.78 -6.26 1.87
CA PRO A 46 -11.49 -7.19 2.97
C PRO A 46 -10.04 -7.67 3.04
N VAL A 47 -9.39 -7.87 1.88
CA VAL A 47 -7.97 -8.29 1.82
C VAL A 47 -7.06 -7.16 2.33
N ILE A 48 -7.30 -5.91 1.94
CA ILE A 48 -6.58 -4.75 2.45
C ILE A 48 -6.72 -4.66 3.97
N LYS A 49 -7.94 -4.77 4.51
CA LYS A 49 -8.19 -4.72 5.97
C LYS A 49 -7.39 -5.80 6.72
N ALA A 50 -7.31 -7.01 6.17
CA ALA A 50 -6.59 -8.13 6.78
C ALA A 50 -5.07 -7.99 6.64
N LYS A 51 -4.57 -7.38 5.56
CA LYS A 51 -3.16 -7.30 5.19
C LYS A 51 -2.64 -5.86 5.04
N ARG A 52 -3.22 -4.91 5.75
CA ARG A 52 -2.94 -3.47 5.64
C ARG A 52 -1.48 -3.05 5.86
N ASN A 53 -0.66 -3.92 6.44
CA ASN A 53 0.76 -3.68 6.66
C ASN A 53 1.65 -4.29 5.57
N GLU A 54 1.05 -4.92 4.56
CA GLU A 54 1.75 -5.58 3.48
C GLU A 54 1.74 -4.71 2.23
N PHE A 55 2.90 -4.44 1.64
CA PHE A 55 3.02 -3.55 0.48
C PHE A 55 2.21 -4.02 -0.73
N TRP A 56 2.12 -5.32 -0.95
CA TRP A 56 1.54 -5.92 -2.16
C TRP A 56 0.04 -5.68 -2.30
N VAL A 57 -0.73 -5.59 -1.20
CA VAL A 57 -2.16 -5.25 -1.29
C VAL A 57 -2.37 -3.82 -1.77
N TRP A 58 -1.53 -2.90 -1.32
CA TRP A 58 -1.58 -1.50 -1.72
C TRP A 58 -1.09 -1.29 -3.14
N ALA A 59 -0.05 -2.03 -3.55
CA ALA A 59 0.41 -2.03 -4.94
C ALA A 59 -0.66 -2.51 -5.91
N GLU A 60 -1.47 -3.51 -5.53
CA GLU A 60 -2.59 -3.96 -6.36
C GLU A 60 -3.74 -2.95 -6.35
N ALA A 61 -4.04 -2.33 -5.21
CA ALA A 61 -5.00 -1.22 -5.14
C ALA A 61 -4.59 -0.06 -6.05
N ALA A 62 -3.32 0.34 -6.05
CA ALA A 62 -2.80 1.37 -6.93
C ALA A 62 -3.08 1.07 -8.41
N ARG A 63 -2.87 -0.17 -8.84
CA ARG A 63 -3.16 -0.60 -10.23
C ARG A 63 -4.64 -0.64 -10.55
N LEU A 64 -5.44 -1.02 -9.56
CA LEU A 64 -6.89 -1.14 -9.74
C LEU A 64 -7.57 0.21 -9.92
N TYR A 65 -7.09 1.21 -9.20
CA TYR A 65 -7.68 2.56 -9.22
C TYR A 65 -7.00 3.51 -10.21
N ALA A 66 -5.97 3.07 -10.94
CA ALA A 66 -5.14 3.95 -11.78
C ALA A 66 -5.95 4.76 -12.80
N ASP A 67 -6.91 4.14 -13.45
CA ASP A 67 -7.68 4.78 -14.52
C ASP A 67 -8.85 5.64 -14.00
N ASP A 68 -9.56 5.17 -12.97
CA ASP A 68 -10.79 5.80 -12.50
C ASP A 68 -10.56 6.80 -11.36
N GLN A 69 -9.56 6.56 -10.51
CA GLN A 69 -9.28 7.35 -9.31
C GLN A 69 -7.76 7.57 -9.14
N PRO A 70 -7.12 8.36 -10.03
CA PRO A 70 -5.66 8.49 -10.06
C PRO A 70 -5.07 9.06 -8.75
N ASP A 71 -5.80 9.90 -8.01
CA ASP A 71 -5.35 10.39 -6.70
C ASP A 71 -5.28 9.28 -5.66
N LEU A 72 -6.30 8.43 -5.63
CA LEU A 72 -6.32 7.26 -4.74
C LEU A 72 -5.26 6.23 -5.15
N ALA A 73 -5.05 6.04 -6.45
CA ALA A 73 -3.99 5.17 -6.96
C ALA A 73 -2.60 5.63 -6.51
N LEU A 74 -2.32 6.93 -6.62
CA LEU A 74 -1.07 7.54 -6.12
C LEU A 74 -0.93 7.29 -4.61
N ALA A 75 -1.97 7.56 -3.84
CA ALA A 75 -1.96 7.34 -2.39
C ALA A 75 -1.70 5.87 -2.04
N CYS A 76 -2.30 4.93 -2.77
CA CYS A 76 -2.05 3.50 -2.60
C CYS A 76 -0.61 3.10 -2.95
N ALA A 77 -0.02 3.66 -4.02
CA ALA A 77 1.38 3.42 -4.37
C ALA A 77 2.32 3.95 -3.28
N CYS A 78 2.09 5.15 -2.78
CA CYS A 78 2.84 5.72 -1.64
C CYS A 78 2.68 4.85 -0.39
N ARG A 79 1.47 4.37 -0.10
CA ARG A 79 1.22 3.48 1.04
C ARG A 79 1.96 2.16 0.90
N ALA A 80 2.03 1.58 -0.30
CA ALA A 80 2.81 0.37 -0.55
C ALA A 80 4.29 0.57 -0.18
N LEU A 81 4.87 1.70 -0.57
CA LEU A 81 6.28 2.02 -0.28
C LEU A 81 6.50 2.33 1.20
N GLU A 82 5.53 2.94 1.87
CA GLU A 82 5.58 3.23 3.31
C GLU A 82 5.49 1.97 4.18
N CYS A 83 4.82 0.90 3.72
CA CYS A 83 4.74 -0.37 4.45
C CYS A 83 6.11 -1.01 4.74
N GLY A 84 7.15 -0.60 4.02
CA GLY A 84 8.53 -1.04 4.21
C GLY A 84 8.73 -2.49 3.80
N SER A 85 9.41 -2.69 2.69
CA SER A 85 9.81 -4.00 2.19
C SER A 85 11.22 -3.93 1.66
N GLU A 86 11.84 -5.08 1.41
CA GLU A 86 13.14 -5.08 0.71
C GLU A 86 12.98 -4.41 -0.66
N PRO A 87 13.88 -3.49 -1.05
CA PRO A 87 13.76 -2.70 -2.29
C PRO A 87 13.53 -3.54 -3.54
N LYS A 88 14.11 -4.74 -3.60
CA LYS A 88 13.93 -5.66 -4.73
C LYS A 88 12.47 -6.07 -5.00
N PHE A 89 11.60 -6.05 -3.96
CA PHE A 89 10.19 -6.40 -4.11
C PHE A 89 9.33 -5.20 -4.52
N THR A 90 9.79 -3.98 -4.24
CA THR A 90 9.05 -2.74 -4.51
C THR A 90 9.46 -2.03 -5.80
N VAL A 91 10.45 -2.55 -6.51
CA VAL A 91 10.97 -1.97 -7.76
C VAL A 91 9.89 -1.65 -8.79
N LYS A 92 8.90 -2.53 -8.88
CA LYS A 92 7.77 -2.32 -9.79
C LYS A 92 6.85 -1.19 -9.30
N VAL A 93 6.67 -1.06 -7.98
CA VAL A 93 5.86 0.01 -7.39
C VAL A 93 6.51 1.37 -7.63
N HIS A 94 7.83 1.48 -7.44
CA HIS A 94 8.57 2.71 -7.75
C HIS A 94 8.42 3.11 -9.22
N ARG A 95 8.53 2.15 -10.15
CA ARG A 95 8.33 2.42 -11.57
C ARG A 95 6.90 2.90 -11.88
N GLU A 96 5.90 2.24 -11.32
CA GLU A 96 4.50 2.62 -11.50
C GLU A 96 4.22 4.01 -10.89
N LEU A 97 4.79 4.30 -9.72
CA LEU A 97 4.70 5.63 -9.10
C LEU A 97 5.36 6.71 -9.95
N ALA A 98 6.54 6.45 -10.53
CA ALA A 98 7.20 7.38 -11.44
C ALA A 98 6.32 7.73 -12.65
N GLN A 99 5.62 6.75 -13.23
CA GLN A 99 4.67 6.97 -14.33
C GLN A 99 3.48 7.84 -13.88
N MET A 100 2.85 7.51 -12.75
CA MET A 100 1.73 8.29 -12.20
C MET A 100 2.13 9.75 -11.94
N LEU A 101 3.32 9.98 -11.41
CA LEU A 101 3.85 11.31 -11.15
C LEU A 101 4.13 12.08 -12.45
N ALA A 102 4.69 11.41 -13.46
CA ALA A 102 4.95 12.01 -14.77
C ALA A 102 3.65 12.42 -15.47
N GLU A 103 2.61 11.60 -15.40
CA GLU A 103 1.27 11.91 -15.95
C GLU A 103 0.65 13.14 -15.26
N ARG A 104 1.02 13.41 -14.02
CA ARG A 104 0.59 14.59 -13.25
C ARG A 104 1.46 15.82 -13.48
N GLY A 105 2.56 15.69 -14.23
CA GLY A 105 3.51 16.74 -14.47
C GLY A 105 4.53 16.98 -13.34
N ASP A 106 4.56 16.12 -12.32
CA ASP A 106 5.59 16.15 -11.27
C ASP A 106 6.86 15.42 -11.74
N PHE A 107 7.51 16.00 -12.72
CA PHE A 107 8.67 15.39 -13.40
C PHE A 107 9.88 15.25 -12.49
N ALA A 108 10.05 16.15 -11.52
CA ALA A 108 11.18 16.08 -10.60
C ALA A 108 11.07 14.87 -9.68
N GLN A 109 9.90 14.65 -9.07
CA GLN A 109 9.66 13.49 -8.22
C GLN A 109 9.62 12.20 -9.04
N ALA A 110 9.01 12.23 -10.23
CA ALA A 110 8.99 11.10 -11.16
C ALA A 110 10.41 10.65 -11.55
N SER A 111 11.29 11.60 -11.86
CA SER A 111 12.69 11.34 -12.20
C SER A 111 13.45 10.74 -11.02
N SER A 112 13.21 11.25 -9.81
CA SER A 112 13.81 10.70 -8.59
C SER A 112 13.41 9.24 -8.34
N GLU A 113 12.13 8.92 -8.52
CA GLU A 113 11.62 7.53 -8.38
C GLU A 113 12.23 6.61 -9.46
N LEU A 114 12.30 7.09 -10.70
CA LEU A 114 12.88 6.30 -11.80
C LEU A 114 14.38 6.08 -11.61
N ALA A 115 15.12 7.08 -11.12
CA ALA A 115 16.54 6.96 -10.78
C ALA A 115 16.77 5.89 -9.70
N ALA A 116 15.90 5.83 -8.68
CA ALA A 116 15.95 4.78 -7.65
C ALA A 116 15.74 3.37 -8.24
N VAL A 117 14.84 3.22 -9.22
CA VAL A 117 14.63 1.96 -9.94
C VAL A 117 15.89 1.54 -10.71
N ILE A 118 16.51 2.48 -11.42
CA ILE A 118 17.72 2.22 -12.22
C ILE A 118 18.86 1.79 -11.30
N THR A 119 19.14 2.56 -10.26
CA THR A 119 20.20 2.27 -9.28
C THR A 119 20.01 0.88 -8.68
N LEU A 120 18.80 0.55 -8.24
CA LEU A 120 18.53 -0.76 -7.65
C LEU A 120 18.75 -1.90 -8.65
N ARG A 121 18.35 -1.71 -9.91
CA ARG A 121 18.56 -2.75 -10.95
C ARG A 121 20.05 -2.96 -11.24
N GLU A 122 20.83 -1.89 -11.26
CA GLU A 122 22.30 -1.95 -11.41
C GLU A 122 22.94 -2.70 -10.23
N GLU A 123 22.57 -2.37 -9.00
CA GLU A 123 23.06 -3.05 -7.79
C GLU A 123 22.74 -4.55 -7.77
N GLN A 124 21.57 -4.93 -8.30
CA GLN A 124 21.15 -6.33 -8.39
C GLN A 124 21.67 -7.05 -9.65
N GLY A 125 22.36 -6.36 -10.56
CA GLY A 125 22.80 -6.91 -11.83
C GLY A 125 21.65 -7.24 -12.81
N TRP A 126 20.48 -6.59 -12.64
CA TRP A 126 19.33 -6.80 -13.51
C TRP A 126 19.41 -5.89 -14.73
N GLY A 127 19.21 -6.46 -15.93
CA GLY A 127 19.13 -5.68 -17.15
C GLY A 127 17.95 -4.71 -17.18
N LEU A 128 18.02 -3.70 -18.05
CA LEU A 128 16.90 -2.81 -18.34
C LEU A 128 15.97 -3.50 -19.34
N ASP A 129 14.69 -3.63 -18.99
CA ASP A 129 13.67 -4.08 -19.92
C ASP A 129 13.22 -2.93 -20.86
N ALA A 130 12.54 -3.27 -21.97
CA ALA A 130 12.14 -2.29 -22.98
C ALA A 130 11.25 -1.18 -22.36
N ALA A 131 10.31 -1.53 -21.50
CA ALA A 131 9.41 -0.56 -20.87
C ALA A 131 10.16 0.42 -19.95
N LEU A 132 11.21 -0.03 -19.26
CA LEU A 132 12.06 0.86 -18.48
C LEU A 132 12.93 1.75 -19.38
N GLN A 133 13.43 1.20 -20.49
CA GLN A 133 14.19 1.97 -21.46
C GLN A 133 13.33 3.08 -22.08
N ASP A 134 12.05 2.82 -22.36
CA ASP A 134 11.12 3.83 -22.86
C ASP A 134 10.92 4.99 -21.86
N LEU A 135 10.85 4.66 -20.55
CA LEU A 135 10.76 5.68 -19.50
C LEU A 135 12.04 6.52 -19.39
N ILE A 136 13.20 5.89 -19.50
CA ILE A 136 14.50 6.59 -19.49
C ILE A 136 14.64 7.54 -20.69
N ASN A 137 14.10 7.15 -21.84
CA ASN A 137 14.14 7.95 -23.05
C ASN A 137 13.00 8.99 -23.13
N SER A 138 12.11 9.03 -22.15
CA SER A 138 11.02 10.01 -22.15
C SER A 138 11.53 11.44 -21.92
N SER A 139 10.81 12.42 -22.49
CA SER A 139 11.19 13.83 -22.41
C SER A 139 11.12 14.44 -21.00
N TRP A 140 10.43 13.77 -20.08
CA TRP A 140 10.28 14.24 -18.71
C TRP A 140 11.37 13.73 -17.77
N TYR A 141 12.12 12.68 -18.16
CA TYR A 141 13.14 12.10 -17.29
C TYR A 141 14.42 12.93 -17.30
N ASP A 142 14.81 13.37 -16.13
CA ASP A 142 16.09 14.04 -15.87
C ASP A 142 16.85 13.29 -14.77
N PRO A 143 17.95 12.59 -15.10
CA PRO A 143 18.73 11.86 -14.11
C PRO A 143 19.38 12.73 -13.03
N SER A 144 19.46 14.06 -13.26
CA SER A 144 19.99 15.03 -12.28
C SER A 144 18.91 15.63 -11.38
N ALA A 145 17.63 15.40 -11.71
CA ALA A 145 16.53 15.93 -10.92
C ALA A 145 16.49 15.33 -9.52
N GLN A 146 16.23 16.17 -8.57
CA GLN A 146 15.94 15.76 -7.19
C GLN A 146 14.47 16.08 -6.91
N GLY A 147 13.76 15.12 -6.31
CA GLY A 147 12.41 15.37 -5.84
C GLY A 147 12.36 16.53 -4.85
N ALA A 148 11.25 17.25 -4.83
CA ALA A 148 11.05 18.39 -3.92
C ALA A 148 11.14 17.99 -2.45
N GLU A 149 10.85 16.74 -2.15
CA GLU A 149 10.90 16.15 -0.82
C GLU A 149 11.75 14.87 -0.83
N LYS A 150 12.23 14.48 0.35
CA LYS A 150 12.79 13.14 0.53
C LYS A 150 11.69 12.10 0.28
N ALA A 151 12.01 11.02 -0.42
CA ALA A 151 11.06 9.98 -0.80
C ALA A 151 10.18 9.48 0.37
N SER A 152 10.77 9.25 1.54
CA SER A 152 10.02 8.82 2.74
C SER A 152 9.02 9.86 3.25
N ALA A 153 9.33 11.15 3.14
CA ALA A 153 8.41 12.22 3.52
C ALA A 153 7.28 12.34 2.49
N PHE A 154 7.61 12.24 1.20
CA PHE A 154 6.65 12.20 0.12
C PHE A 154 5.63 11.07 0.31
N TYR A 155 6.10 9.84 0.56
CA TYR A 155 5.20 8.72 0.78
C TYR A 155 4.30 8.94 2.01
N ALA A 156 4.85 9.38 3.13
CA ALA A 156 4.08 9.63 4.34
C ALA A 156 3.01 10.71 4.16
N ASN A 157 3.30 11.76 3.38
CA ASN A 157 2.35 12.83 3.10
C ASN A 157 1.19 12.40 2.22
N HIS A 158 1.43 11.49 1.24
CA HIS A 158 0.42 11.08 0.26
C HIS A 158 -0.29 9.77 0.60
N SER A 159 0.27 8.92 1.47
CA SER A 159 -0.28 7.61 1.81
C SER A 159 -1.57 7.64 2.63
N GLN A 160 -1.85 8.77 3.31
CA GLN A 160 -2.96 8.85 4.27
C GLN A 160 -4.33 8.68 3.60
N ASP A 161 -4.49 9.19 2.39
CA ASP A 161 -5.74 9.10 1.64
C ASP A 161 -6.08 7.66 1.26
N ALA A 162 -5.08 6.77 1.12
CA ALA A 162 -5.30 5.35 0.88
C ALA A 162 -6.02 4.65 2.04
N LEU A 163 -5.92 5.18 3.27
CA LEU A 163 -6.52 4.55 4.44
C LEU A 163 -8.06 4.54 4.39
N VAL A 164 -8.68 5.35 3.56
CA VAL A 164 -10.14 5.29 3.32
C VAL A 164 -10.58 3.87 2.97
N LEU A 165 -9.77 3.11 2.22
CA LEU A 165 -10.06 1.72 1.84
C LEU A 165 -10.11 0.76 3.04
N CYS A 166 -9.48 1.11 4.16
CA CYS A 166 -9.55 0.35 5.40
C CYS A 166 -10.84 0.65 6.19
N PHE A 167 -11.44 1.83 5.99
CA PHE A 167 -12.49 2.36 6.84
C PHE A 167 -13.83 2.58 6.13
N ASP A 168 -13.93 2.24 4.85
CA ASP A 168 -15.09 2.49 4.00
C ASP A 168 -16.43 1.97 4.58
N SER A 169 -16.40 0.92 5.38
CA SER A 169 -17.58 0.35 6.04
C SER A 169 -17.60 0.56 7.57
N VAL A 170 -16.74 1.44 8.09
CA VAL A 170 -16.60 1.66 9.53
C VAL A 170 -17.29 2.96 9.90
N GLU A 171 -18.26 2.89 10.83
CA GLU A 171 -18.85 4.09 11.42
C GLU A 171 -17.75 4.88 12.15
N THR A 172 -17.48 6.10 11.68
CA THR A 172 -16.51 6.99 12.31
C THR A 172 -17.21 7.92 13.31
N LYS A 173 -16.63 8.04 14.50
CA LYS A 173 -17.10 8.98 15.53
C LYS A 173 -16.00 9.98 15.83
N PRO A 174 -16.34 11.25 15.98
CA PRO A 174 -15.37 12.24 16.41
C PRO A 174 -14.84 11.89 17.81
N ALA A 175 -13.53 11.92 17.96
CA ALA A 175 -12.89 11.67 19.24
C ALA A 175 -11.74 12.66 19.46
N THR A 176 -11.48 13.00 20.73
CA THR A 176 -10.36 13.85 21.12
C THR A 176 -9.18 12.97 21.49
N PHE A 177 -8.04 13.19 20.85
CA PHE A 177 -6.78 12.56 21.24
C PHE A 177 -6.30 13.18 22.58
N LEU A 178 -6.09 12.33 23.58
CA LEU A 178 -5.69 12.75 24.92
C LEU A 178 -4.18 12.58 25.16
N GLY A 179 -3.53 11.75 24.38
CA GLY A 179 -2.10 11.49 24.50
C GLY A 179 -1.73 10.03 24.24
N THR A 180 -0.43 9.76 24.33
CA THR A 180 0.11 8.42 24.17
C THR A 180 0.43 7.83 25.54
N ILE A 181 -0.07 6.63 25.80
CA ILE A 181 0.23 5.87 27.00
C ILE A 181 1.31 4.85 26.63
N ILE A 182 2.47 4.95 27.26
CA ILE A 182 3.50 3.92 27.17
C ILE A 182 3.26 2.94 28.32
N PRO A 183 2.79 1.69 28.04
CA PRO A 183 2.59 0.72 29.11
C PRO A 183 3.91 0.43 29.83
N GLN A 184 3.91 0.43 31.14
CA GLN A 184 5.08 -0.01 31.90
C GLN A 184 5.36 -1.48 31.61
N GLN A 185 6.62 -1.84 31.42
CA GLN A 185 6.99 -3.25 31.30
C GLN A 185 6.55 -3.99 32.57
N HIS A 186 5.83 -5.10 32.41
CA HIS A 186 5.53 -6.01 33.49
C HIS A 186 6.85 -6.47 34.12
N LYS A 187 7.01 -6.31 35.44
CA LYS A 187 8.19 -6.74 36.18
C LYS A 187 8.44 -8.24 36.10
N ASP A 188 7.43 -9.01 35.70
CA ASP A 188 7.44 -10.45 35.61
C ASP A 188 7.65 -11.01 34.19
N ALA A 189 8.19 -10.21 33.26
CA ALA A 189 8.51 -10.71 31.93
C ALA A 189 9.70 -11.70 32.00
N PRO A 190 9.61 -12.90 31.40
CA PRO A 190 10.69 -13.87 31.40
C PRO A 190 11.98 -13.27 30.86
N PRO A 191 13.14 -13.56 31.45
CA PRO A 191 14.43 -13.05 31.01
C PRO A 191 14.73 -13.54 29.59
N GLY A 192 14.94 -12.60 28.65
CA GLY A 192 15.33 -12.88 27.25
C GLY A 192 14.43 -12.31 26.18
N ARG A 193 13.18 -11.95 26.47
CA ARG A 193 12.28 -11.33 25.48
C ARG A 193 12.08 -9.84 25.78
N LYS A 194 12.93 -8.99 25.21
CA LYS A 194 12.70 -7.54 25.20
C LYS A 194 11.57 -7.21 24.23
N THR A 195 10.33 -7.49 24.61
CA THR A 195 9.18 -6.93 23.91
C THR A 195 9.09 -5.46 24.26
N ARG A 196 9.40 -4.60 23.27
CA ARG A 196 9.14 -3.17 23.42
C ARG A 196 7.63 -2.99 23.50
N PRO A 197 7.06 -2.48 24.61
CA PRO A 197 5.63 -2.30 24.70
C PRO A 197 5.16 -1.35 23.59
N LEU A 198 4.13 -1.76 22.85
CA LEU A 198 3.53 -0.91 21.83
C LEU A 198 2.85 0.29 22.51
N PRO A 199 3.07 1.51 22.02
CA PRO A 199 2.38 2.68 22.54
C PRO A 199 0.86 2.52 22.34
N ARG A 200 0.08 2.93 23.33
CA ARG A 200 -1.39 2.98 23.24
C ARG A 200 -1.83 4.43 23.14
N PHE A 201 -2.84 4.67 22.33
CA PHE A 201 -3.43 6.00 22.21
C PHE A 201 -4.62 6.12 23.14
N ALA A 202 -4.64 7.15 23.99
CA ALA A 202 -5.80 7.51 24.77
C ALA A 202 -6.66 8.46 23.94
N ILE A 203 -7.93 8.10 23.72
CA ILE A 203 -8.91 8.93 23.03
C ILE A 203 -10.14 9.10 23.91
N ARG A 204 -10.86 10.21 23.74
CA ARG A 204 -12.15 10.44 24.36
C ARG A 204 -13.20 10.63 23.27
N GLU A 205 -14.18 9.76 23.25
CA GLU A 205 -15.35 9.91 22.37
C GLU A 205 -16.23 11.08 22.80
N SER A 206 -17.00 11.63 21.87
CA SER A 206 -17.90 12.79 22.12
C SER A 206 -18.98 12.53 23.18
N GLY A 207 -19.16 11.30 23.66
CA GLY A 207 -20.07 10.90 24.75
C GLY A 207 -19.42 10.74 26.13
N GLY A 208 -18.13 11.06 26.29
CA GLY A 208 -17.45 11.09 27.59
C GLY A 208 -16.67 9.84 27.98
N ALA A 209 -16.78 8.71 27.27
CA ALA A 209 -15.98 7.52 27.51
C ALA A 209 -14.54 7.71 27.02
N SER A 210 -13.55 7.32 27.82
CA SER A 210 -12.15 7.29 27.40
C SER A 210 -11.78 5.85 27.05
N VAL A 211 -11.22 5.65 25.85
CA VAL A 211 -10.81 4.34 25.34
C VAL A 211 -9.30 4.35 25.07
N SER A 212 -8.66 3.25 25.35
CA SER A 212 -7.24 3.02 24.99
C SER A 212 -7.18 2.06 23.83
N ILE A 213 -6.59 2.49 22.70
CA ILE A 213 -6.39 1.69 21.51
C ILE A 213 -4.90 1.40 21.30
N VAL A 214 -4.63 0.20 20.77
CA VAL A 214 -3.27 -0.30 20.47
C VAL A 214 -2.99 -0.11 19.00
#